data_752fbe586b8e0885c769a8111930a031
#
_entry.id   752fbe586b8e0885c769a8111930a031
#
_cell.length_a   1.000
_cell.length_b   1.000
_cell.length_c   1.000
_cell.angle_alpha   90.00
_cell.angle_beta   90.00
_cell.angle_gamma   90.00
#
_symmetry.space_group_name_H-M   'P 1'
#
loop_
_entity.id
_entity.type
_entity.pdbx_description
1 polymer ?
#
loop_
_entity_poly.entity_id
_entity_poly.type
_entity_poly.pdbx_seq_one_letter_code
_entity_poly.pdbx_strand_id
1 'polypeptide(L)'
;MNKLYVILIAITMISCNETPNQEYQNLQQSKVKLDANISMYSNVWDKVMNDRDINLINTDSFDSEVTVITATGPITGIDGFKAYYNNYLTGFSDAKFSMIDVYGQGDLITKHWRFQGTHDGDLFGIPASNNKVDLYGVTLVVMKDGKIFQEQDYFDNNVFMKQLGLME
;
A
#
# COMPACT_ATOMS: atom_id res chain seq x y z
N MET A 1 80.52 5.16 -15.13
CA MET A 1 79.60 5.95 -14.30
C MET A 1 78.21 5.73 -14.81
N ASN A 2 77.48 4.71 -14.25
CA ASN A 2 76.12 4.39 -14.64
C ASN A 2 75.14 5.18 -13.75
N LYS A 3 74.38 6.06 -14.36
CA LYS A 3 73.31 6.77 -13.66
C LYS A 3 72.01 5.89 -13.68
N LEU A 4 71.69 5.38 -12.55
CA LEU A 4 70.47 4.64 -12.32
C LEU A 4 69.24 5.61 -12.12
N TYR A 5 68.36 5.70 -13.10
CA TYR A 5 67.14 6.49 -12.96
C TYR A 5 66.06 5.62 -12.26
N VAL A 6 65.73 5.99 -11.03
CA VAL A 6 64.60 5.42 -10.30
C VAL A 6 63.34 6.15 -10.77
N ILE A 7 62.51 5.47 -11.55
CA ILE A 7 61.18 5.97 -11.93
C ILE A 7 60.24 5.64 -10.78
N LEU A 8 59.82 6.65 -10.04
CA LEU A 8 58.84 6.56 -8.99
C LEU A 8 57.42 6.59 -9.64
N ILE A 9 56.80 5.42 -9.82
CA ILE A 9 55.42 5.34 -10.30
C ILE A 9 54.52 5.64 -9.11
N ALA A 10 53.93 6.83 -9.06
CA ALA A 10 52.89 7.17 -8.12
C ALA A 10 51.56 6.55 -8.61
N ILE A 11 51.19 5.41 -8.04
CA ILE A 11 49.84 4.83 -8.24
C ILE A 11 48.86 5.67 -7.42
N THR A 12 48.17 6.58 -8.09
CA THR A 12 47.01 7.26 -7.49
C THR A 12 45.85 6.25 -7.42
N MET A 13 45.67 5.65 -6.27
CA MET A 13 44.43 4.92 -5.94
C MET A 13 43.30 5.95 -5.91
N ILE A 14 42.54 6.04 -7.00
CA ILE A 14 41.25 6.69 -6.97
C ILE A 14 40.32 5.70 -6.27
N SER A 15 40.34 5.74 -4.95
CA SER A 15 39.32 5.12 -4.12
C SER A 15 38.02 5.90 -4.38
N CYS A 16 36.98 5.24 -4.90
CA CYS A 16 35.64 5.76 -4.82
C CYS A 16 35.27 5.76 -3.32
N ASN A 17 35.59 6.87 -2.66
CA ASN A 17 35.17 7.15 -1.30
C ASN A 17 33.74 7.72 -1.37
N GLU A 18 32.74 6.87 -1.60
CA GLU A 18 31.49 7.09 -0.89
C GLU A 18 31.83 6.84 0.58
N THR A 19 31.93 7.92 1.34
CA THR A 19 32.26 7.79 2.75
C THR A 19 31.20 6.92 3.42
N PRO A 20 31.56 5.97 4.32
CA PRO A 20 30.59 5.16 5.06
C PRO A 20 29.46 5.98 5.71
N ASN A 21 29.69 7.26 5.92
CA ASN A 21 28.74 8.24 6.43
C ASN A 21 27.64 8.59 5.42
N GLN A 22 27.92 8.68 4.12
CA GLN A 22 26.91 9.03 3.10
C GLN A 22 25.91 7.87 2.88
N GLU A 23 26.40 6.65 2.79
CA GLU A 23 25.56 5.47 2.65
C GLU A 23 24.65 5.30 3.88
N TYR A 24 25.18 5.45 5.07
CA TYR A 24 24.41 5.41 6.31
C TYR A 24 23.32 6.50 6.36
N GLN A 25 23.64 7.73 5.95
CA GLN A 25 22.67 8.82 5.87
C GLN A 25 21.56 8.53 4.87
N ASN A 26 21.90 7.98 3.69
CA ASN A 26 20.93 7.60 2.66
C ASN A 26 19.99 6.50 3.18
N LEU A 27 20.51 5.49 3.87
CA LEU A 27 19.72 4.43 4.49
C LEU A 27 18.79 4.98 5.57
N GLN A 28 19.28 5.89 6.41
CA GLN A 28 18.44 6.54 7.43
C GLN A 28 17.32 7.37 6.80
N GLN A 29 17.61 8.16 5.76
CA GLN A 29 16.59 8.95 5.06
C GLN A 29 15.54 8.05 4.40
N SER A 30 15.97 6.96 3.77
CA SER A 30 15.07 5.97 3.15
C SER A 30 14.15 5.32 4.21
N LYS A 31 14.71 5.00 5.38
CA LYS A 31 13.92 4.47 6.49
C LYS A 31 12.89 5.49 7.00
N VAL A 32 13.29 6.73 7.22
CA VAL A 32 12.38 7.79 7.67
C VAL A 32 11.24 8.01 6.68
N LYS A 33 11.55 8.03 5.36
CA LYS A 33 10.53 8.14 4.31
C LYS A 33 9.56 6.96 4.37
N LEU A 34 10.06 5.74 4.48
CA LEU A 34 9.23 4.53 4.55
C LEU A 34 8.35 4.54 5.79
N ASP A 35 8.89 4.86 6.96
CA ASP A 35 8.14 4.91 8.21
C ASP A 35 7.01 5.97 8.15
N ALA A 36 7.27 7.12 7.53
CA ALA A 36 6.27 8.16 7.29
C ALA A 36 5.17 7.68 6.33
N ASN A 37 5.54 7.01 5.23
CA ASN A 37 4.59 6.44 4.28
C ASN A 37 3.69 5.39 4.94
N ILE A 38 4.27 4.46 5.72
CA ILE A 38 3.52 3.42 6.44
C ILE A 38 2.56 4.06 7.46
N SER A 39 3.02 5.06 8.20
CA SER A 39 2.20 5.75 9.20
C SER A 39 1.01 6.48 8.54
N MET A 40 1.26 7.25 7.47
CA MET A 40 0.21 7.94 6.73
C MET A 40 -0.80 6.94 6.14
N TYR A 41 -0.29 5.91 5.46
CA TYR A 41 -1.08 4.85 4.85
C TYR A 41 -2.01 4.16 5.86
N SER A 42 -1.44 3.73 6.99
CA SER A 42 -2.19 3.03 8.04
C SER A 42 -3.26 3.94 8.66
N ASN A 43 -2.93 5.20 8.94
CA ASN A 43 -3.87 6.14 9.55
C ASN A 43 -5.04 6.49 8.60
N VAL A 44 -4.78 6.69 7.31
CA VAL A 44 -5.85 7.04 6.37
C VAL A 44 -6.81 5.87 6.17
N TRP A 45 -6.29 4.65 6.01
CA TRP A 45 -7.15 3.47 5.82
C TRP A 45 -7.93 3.07 7.07
N ASP A 46 -7.35 3.25 8.26
CA ASP A 46 -8.08 3.03 9.51
C ASP A 46 -9.32 3.94 9.57
N LYS A 47 -9.15 5.22 9.30
CA LYS A 47 -10.26 6.19 9.31
C LYS A 47 -11.26 5.98 8.18
N VAL A 48 -10.78 5.69 6.96
CA VAL A 48 -11.68 5.42 5.82
C VAL A 48 -12.61 4.24 6.15
N MET A 49 -12.06 3.17 6.71
CA MET A 49 -12.83 1.94 6.92
C MET A 49 -13.57 1.92 8.25
N ASN A 50 -12.92 2.29 9.37
CA ASN A 50 -13.50 2.15 10.70
C ASN A 50 -14.29 3.39 11.14
N ASP A 51 -13.83 4.60 10.79
CA ASP A 51 -14.59 5.85 11.02
C ASP A 51 -15.59 6.11 9.87
N ARG A 52 -15.53 5.30 8.79
CA ARG A 52 -16.36 5.38 7.58
C ARG A 52 -16.24 6.74 6.86
N ASP A 53 -15.08 7.40 6.99
CA ASP A 53 -14.83 8.68 6.34
C ASP A 53 -14.21 8.51 4.95
N ILE A 54 -15.07 8.19 4.00
CA ILE A 54 -14.69 8.00 2.59
C ILE A 54 -14.11 9.28 1.95
N ASN A 55 -14.32 10.48 2.56
CA ASN A 55 -13.81 11.74 2.02
C ASN A 55 -12.30 11.92 2.23
N LEU A 56 -11.69 11.10 3.08
CA LEU A 56 -10.23 11.03 3.21
C LEU A 56 -9.55 10.44 1.98
N ILE A 57 -10.30 9.76 1.08
CA ILE A 57 -9.81 9.43 -0.26
C ILE A 57 -9.88 10.71 -1.10
N ASN A 58 -8.80 11.49 -1.04
CA ASN A 58 -8.64 12.77 -1.71
C ASN A 58 -7.16 13.03 -2.02
N THR A 59 -6.87 14.14 -2.67
CA THR A 59 -5.50 14.47 -3.13
C THR A 59 -4.51 14.83 -2.02
N ASP A 60 -4.91 14.86 -0.75
CA ASP A 60 -3.98 15.05 0.37
C ASP A 60 -3.16 13.78 0.62
N SER A 61 -3.79 12.62 0.57
CA SER A 61 -3.18 11.32 0.84
C SER A 61 -3.04 10.41 -0.38
N PHE A 62 -3.78 10.68 -1.47
CA PHE A 62 -3.77 9.89 -2.69
C PHE A 62 -3.27 10.71 -3.89
N ASP A 63 -2.54 10.08 -4.81
CA ASP A 63 -2.20 10.71 -6.08
C ASP A 63 -3.47 10.96 -6.91
N SER A 64 -3.51 12.04 -7.71
CA SER A 64 -4.68 12.32 -8.56
C SER A 64 -4.99 11.21 -9.55
N GLU A 65 -3.96 10.45 -9.97
CA GLU A 65 -4.02 9.30 -10.86
C GLU A 65 -4.00 7.96 -10.10
N VAL A 66 -4.40 7.98 -8.81
CA VAL A 66 -4.44 6.75 -8.01
C VAL A 66 -5.22 5.65 -8.70
N THR A 67 -4.71 4.42 -8.63
CA THR A 67 -5.30 3.29 -9.35
C THR A 67 -5.50 2.11 -8.40
N VAL A 68 -6.69 1.52 -8.40
CA VAL A 68 -6.90 0.18 -7.86
C VAL A 68 -6.92 -0.84 -8.99
N ILE A 69 -6.09 -1.88 -8.87
CA ILE A 69 -6.05 -2.99 -9.82
C ILE A 69 -7.07 -4.03 -9.39
N THR A 70 -8.08 -4.26 -10.21
CA THR A 70 -9.14 -5.25 -9.97
C THR A 70 -9.05 -6.43 -10.93
N ALA A 71 -9.81 -7.49 -10.69
CA ALA A 71 -9.88 -8.65 -11.59
C ALA A 71 -10.41 -8.29 -13.01
N THR A 72 -11.16 -7.19 -13.13
CA THR A 72 -11.72 -6.73 -14.41
C THR A 72 -10.90 -5.62 -15.06
N GLY A 73 -9.80 -5.22 -14.44
CA GLY A 73 -8.89 -4.18 -14.92
C GLY A 73 -8.69 -3.03 -13.92
N PRO A 74 -7.86 -2.05 -14.28
CA PRO A 74 -7.57 -0.92 -13.41
C PRO A 74 -8.74 0.09 -13.38
N ILE A 75 -8.99 0.67 -12.20
CA ILE A 75 -9.86 1.82 -11.99
C ILE A 75 -8.95 2.97 -11.57
N THR A 76 -8.86 4.03 -12.37
CA THR A 76 -7.94 5.15 -12.17
C THR A 76 -8.66 6.44 -11.80
N GLY A 77 -8.02 7.26 -10.99
CA GLY A 77 -8.49 8.56 -10.52
C GLY A 77 -9.24 8.49 -9.21
N ILE A 78 -9.22 9.60 -8.47
CA ILE A 78 -9.78 9.72 -7.12
C ILE A 78 -11.25 9.28 -7.07
N ASP A 79 -12.07 9.74 -8.00
CA ASP A 79 -13.51 9.46 -7.95
C ASP A 79 -13.81 7.97 -8.17
N GLY A 80 -13.14 7.34 -9.14
CA GLY A 80 -13.29 5.91 -9.41
C GLY A 80 -12.77 5.05 -8.25
N PHE A 81 -11.60 5.40 -7.72
CA PHE A 81 -11.00 4.73 -6.56
C PHE A 81 -11.90 4.85 -5.33
N LYS A 82 -12.40 6.04 -5.05
CA LYS A 82 -13.34 6.31 -3.96
C LYS A 82 -14.64 5.53 -4.12
N ALA A 83 -15.23 5.52 -5.32
CA ALA A 83 -16.45 4.77 -5.61
C ALA A 83 -16.25 3.26 -5.39
N TYR A 84 -15.09 2.71 -5.81
CA TYR A 84 -14.76 1.30 -5.62
C TYR A 84 -14.77 0.91 -4.15
N TYR A 85 -14.04 1.62 -3.28
CA TYR A 85 -13.98 1.30 -1.86
C TYR A 85 -15.26 1.64 -1.09
N ASN A 86 -16.03 2.63 -1.58
CA ASN A 86 -17.33 2.94 -0.98
C ASN A 86 -18.32 1.78 -1.05
N ASN A 87 -18.21 0.87 -2.04
CA ASN A 87 -19.05 -0.34 -2.10
C ASN A 87 -18.91 -1.22 -0.85
N TYR A 88 -17.70 -1.31 -0.28
CA TYR A 88 -17.51 -2.05 0.97
C TYR A 88 -18.18 -1.36 2.15
N LEU A 89 -18.17 -0.02 2.21
CA LEU A 89 -18.85 0.74 3.25
C LEU A 89 -20.36 0.66 3.11
N THR A 90 -20.91 0.68 1.90
CA THR A 90 -22.36 0.53 1.65
C THR A 90 -22.84 -0.90 1.87
N GLY A 91 -22.03 -1.89 1.50
CA GLY A 91 -22.38 -3.31 1.64
C GLY A 91 -22.37 -3.83 3.08
N PHE A 92 -21.61 -3.16 3.97
CA PHE A 92 -21.40 -3.60 5.36
C PHE A 92 -21.50 -2.42 6.31
N SER A 93 -22.65 -2.24 6.97
CA SER A 93 -22.86 -1.11 7.90
C SER A 93 -22.04 -1.23 9.18
N ASP A 94 -21.71 -2.46 9.60
CA ASP A 94 -20.94 -2.83 10.78
C ASP A 94 -19.49 -3.24 10.45
N ALA A 95 -18.98 -2.82 9.27
CA ALA A 95 -17.64 -3.16 8.82
C ALA A 95 -16.60 -2.86 9.89
N LYS A 96 -15.72 -3.83 10.15
CA LYS A 96 -14.55 -3.70 11.00
C LYS A 96 -13.32 -4.13 10.22
N PHE A 97 -12.39 -3.21 10.07
CA PHE A 97 -11.13 -3.41 9.38
C PHE A 97 -9.97 -3.42 10.36
N SER A 98 -9.09 -4.39 10.26
CA SER A 98 -7.89 -4.50 11.11
C SER A 98 -6.67 -4.69 10.24
N MET A 99 -5.69 -3.81 10.38
CA MET A 99 -4.34 -4.04 9.83
C MET A 99 -3.57 -4.90 10.81
N ILE A 100 -3.17 -6.09 10.38
CA ILE A 100 -2.44 -7.07 11.19
C ILE A 100 -0.95 -6.74 11.15
N ASP A 101 -0.42 -6.57 9.93
CA ASP A 101 0.96 -6.21 9.67
C ASP A 101 1.04 -5.23 8.51
N VAL A 102 1.94 -4.25 8.60
CA VAL A 102 2.27 -3.34 7.50
C VAL A 102 3.79 -3.21 7.44
N TYR A 103 4.36 -3.54 6.32
CA TYR A 103 5.80 -3.46 6.08
C TYR A 103 6.07 -3.04 4.64
N GLY A 104 7.31 -2.60 4.35
CA GLY A 104 7.64 -2.17 3.01
C GLY A 104 9.12 -1.97 2.78
N GLN A 105 9.44 -1.60 1.55
CA GLN A 105 10.78 -1.23 1.12
C GLN A 105 10.69 -0.12 0.06
N GLY A 106 11.39 0.99 0.28
CA GLY A 106 11.33 2.14 -0.63
C GLY A 106 9.90 2.70 -0.73
N ASP A 107 9.35 2.69 -1.92
CA ASP A 107 8.00 3.15 -2.20
C ASP A 107 6.97 1.99 -2.30
N LEU A 108 7.36 0.77 -1.94
CA LEU A 108 6.47 -0.39 -1.91
C LEU A 108 6.07 -0.69 -0.47
N ILE A 109 4.76 -0.86 -0.25
CA ILE A 109 4.18 -1.27 1.02
C ILE A 109 3.34 -2.53 0.80
N THR A 110 3.37 -3.42 1.76
CA THR A 110 2.49 -4.58 1.85
C THR A 110 1.70 -4.49 3.14
N LYS A 111 0.38 -4.54 3.02
CA LYS A 111 -0.57 -4.54 4.14
C LYS A 111 -1.22 -5.92 4.25
N HIS A 112 -1.06 -6.60 5.38
CA HIS A 112 -1.84 -7.78 5.76
C HIS A 112 -3.01 -7.34 6.62
N TRP A 113 -4.23 -7.73 6.25
CA TRP A 113 -5.45 -7.22 6.87
C TRP A 113 -6.50 -8.28 7.12
N ARG A 114 -7.44 -7.97 8.01
CA ARG A 114 -8.68 -8.69 8.24
C ARG A 114 -9.86 -7.74 8.08
N PHE A 115 -10.88 -8.17 7.36
CA PHE A 115 -12.14 -7.49 7.18
C PHE A 115 -13.27 -8.36 7.74
N GLN A 116 -14.14 -7.77 8.57
CA GLN A 116 -15.29 -8.43 9.16
C GLN A 116 -16.51 -7.53 9.01
N GLY A 117 -17.71 -8.13 8.84
CA GLY A 117 -18.95 -7.38 8.80
C GLY A 117 -20.14 -8.27 8.44
N THR A 118 -21.32 -7.68 8.51
CA THR A 118 -22.58 -8.29 8.04
C THR A 118 -22.93 -7.65 6.69
N HIS A 119 -23.16 -8.48 5.67
CA HIS A 119 -23.56 -8.01 4.33
C HIS A 119 -25.04 -7.59 4.37
N ASP A 120 -25.29 -6.38 4.83
CA ASP A 120 -26.63 -5.81 5.09
C ASP A 120 -27.02 -4.68 4.12
N GLY A 121 -26.16 -4.36 3.14
CA GLY A 121 -26.41 -3.38 2.10
C GLY A 121 -26.03 -3.86 0.70
N ASP A 122 -26.12 -2.97 -0.30
CA ASP A 122 -25.68 -3.27 -1.65
C ASP A 122 -24.15 -3.32 -1.73
N LEU A 123 -23.61 -4.42 -2.30
CA LEU A 123 -22.19 -4.62 -2.54
C LEU A 123 -21.96 -4.86 -4.04
N PHE A 124 -21.49 -3.86 -4.78
CA PHE A 124 -21.26 -3.94 -6.22
C PHE A 124 -22.48 -4.42 -7.02
N GLY A 125 -23.70 -4.02 -6.62
CA GLY A 125 -24.95 -4.47 -7.21
C GLY A 125 -25.46 -5.82 -6.69
N ILE A 126 -24.79 -6.43 -5.72
CA ILE A 126 -25.25 -7.64 -5.03
C ILE A 126 -26.11 -7.22 -3.83
N PRO A 127 -27.41 -7.59 -3.80
CA PRO A 127 -28.28 -7.21 -2.69
C PRO A 127 -27.90 -7.92 -1.39
N ALA A 128 -28.23 -7.28 -0.26
CA ALA A 128 -27.91 -7.76 1.08
C ALA A 128 -28.32 -9.25 1.29
N SER A 129 -27.36 -10.06 1.70
CA SER A 129 -27.61 -11.48 2.06
C SER A 129 -27.83 -11.68 3.55
N ASN A 130 -27.51 -10.69 4.38
CA ASN A 130 -27.46 -10.73 5.84
C ASN A 130 -26.51 -11.79 6.41
N ASN A 131 -25.59 -12.28 5.61
CA ASN A 131 -24.55 -13.20 6.02
C ASN A 131 -23.35 -12.44 6.62
N LYS A 132 -22.66 -13.12 7.54
CA LYS A 132 -21.41 -12.60 8.13
C LYS A 132 -20.23 -12.95 7.25
N VAL A 133 -19.34 -11.97 7.11
CA VAL A 133 -18.08 -12.10 6.39
C VAL A 133 -16.91 -11.93 7.35
N ASP A 134 -15.89 -12.77 7.20
CA ASP A 134 -14.63 -12.72 7.93
C ASP A 134 -13.50 -13.14 6.98
N LEU A 135 -12.77 -12.15 6.46
CA LEU A 135 -11.77 -12.33 5.43
C LEU A 135 -10.41 -11.86 5.88
N TYR A 136 -9.39 -12.56 5.40
CA TYR A 136 -8.01 -12.11 5.44
C TYR A 136 -7.53 -11.81 4.03
N GLY A 137 -6.70 -10.81 3.90
CA GLY A 137 -6.14 -10.47 2.61
C GLY A 137 -4.84 -9.67 2.73
N VAL A 138 -4.24 -9.44 1.58
CA VAL A 138 -3.02 -8.66 1.43
C VAL A 138 -3.25 -7.60 0.37
N THR A 139 -2.79 -6.38 0.62
CA THR A 139 -2.76 -5.31 -0.37
C THR A 139 -1.31 -5.01 -0.74
N LEU A 140 -1.00 -5.01 -2.02
CA LEU A 140 0.23 -4.45 -2.56
C LEU A 140 -0.01 -2.98 -2.88
N VAL A 141 0.87 -2.11 -2.39
CA VAL A 141 0.74 -0.66 -2.49
C VAL A 141 1.98 -0.08 -3.12
N VAL A 142 1.80 0.84 -4.06
CA VAL A 142 2.87 1.70 -4.57
C VAL A 142 2.63 3.11 -4.07
N MET A 143 3.64 3.68 -3.41
CA MET A 143 3.67 5.07 -2.99
C MET A 143 4.37 5.92 -4.05
N LYS A 144 3.94 7.17 -4.22
CA LYS A 144 4.59 8.15 -5.08
C LYS A 144 4.53 9.51 -4.39
N ASP A 145 5.69 10.11 -4.18
CA ASP A 145 5.84 11.42 -3.54
C ASP A 145 5.08 11.55 -2.20
N GLY A 146 5.09 10.48 -1.39
CA GLY A 146 4.41 10.42 -0.09
C GLY A 146 2.90 10.18 -0.18
N LYS A 147 2.36 9.88 -1.36
CA LYS A 147 0.93 9.60 -1.59
C LYS A 147 0.71 8.19 -2.08
N ILE A 148 -0.46 7.65 -1.82
CA ILE A 148 -0.92 6.36 -2.35
C ILE A 148 -1.15 6.52 -3.85
N PHE A 149 -0.41 5.77 -4.67
CA PHE A 149 -0.48 5.83 -6.13
C PHE A 149 -1.18 4.62 -6.73
N GLN A 150 -0.94 3.42 -6.18
CA GLN A 150 -1.59 2.21 -6.68
C GLN A 150 -1.85 1.24 -5.54
N GLU A 151 -2.97 0.55 -5.61
CA GLU A 151 -3.30 -0.57 -4.73
C GLU A 151 -3.79 -1.78 -5.53
N GLN A 152 -3.49 -2.97 -5.01
CA GLN A 152 -4.04 -4.22 -5.50
C GLN A 152 -4.30 -5.16 -4.33
N ASP A 153 -5.57 -5.48 -4.11
CA ASP A 153 -6.02 -6.37 -3.06
C ASP A 153 -6.03 -7.83 -3.50
N TYR A 154 -5.55 -8.70 -2.64
CA TYR A 154 -5.58 -10.15 -2.81
C TYR A 154 -6.24 -10.79 -1.61
N PHE A 155 -7.28 -11.54 -1.84
CA PHE A 155 -7.97 -12.36 -0.85
C PHE A 155 -8.61 -13.56 -1.55
N ASP A 156 -9.09 -14.54 -0.77
CA ASP A 156 -9.75 -15.71 -1.32
C ASP A 156 -11.18 -15.37 -1.75
N ASN A 157 -11.36 -15.18 -3.05
CA ASN A 157 -12.65 -14.85 -3.65
C ASN A 157 -13.68 -15.98 -3.44
N ASN A 158 -13.26 -17.25 -3.43
CA ASN A 158 -14.18 -18.37 -3.22
C ASN A 158 -14.72 -18.36 -1.79
N VAL A 159 -13.84 -18.12 -0.81
CA VAL A 159 -14.24 -17.97 0.59
C VAL A 159 -15.19 -16.78 0.74
N PHE A 160 -14.91 -15.64 0.09
CA PHE A 160 -15.77 -14.47 0.13
C PHE A 160 -17.19 -14.78 -0.44
N MET A 161 -17.25 -15.35 -1.64
CA MET A 161 -18.50 -15.69 -2.30
C MET A 161 -19.33 -16.72 -1.51
N LYS A 162 -18.66 -17.71 -0.88
CA LYS A 162 -19.31 -18.68 0.02
C LYS A 162 -19.87 -18.00 1.26
N GLN A 163 -19.13 -17.12 1.89
CA GLN A 163 -19.59 -16.36 3.07
C GLN A 163 -20.75 -15.43 2.72
N LEU A 164 -20.77 -14.85 1.52
CA LEU A 164 -21.93 -14.07 1.03
C LEU A 164 -23.17 -14.96 0.72
N GLY A 165 -23.00 -16.29 0.64
CA GLY A 165 -24.09 -17.22 0.27
C GLY A 165 -24.35 -17.28 -1.24
N LEU A 166 -23.38 -16.91 -2.05
CA LEU A 166 -23.47 -16.89 -3.52
C LEU A 166 -22.87 -18.14 -4.18
N MET A 167 -22.21 -18.98 -3.39
CA MET A 167 -21.62 -20.27 -3.79
C MET A 167 -21.83 -21.31 -2.68
N GLU A 168 -21.92 -22.60 -3.09
CA GLU A 168 -21.96 -23.76 -2.19
C GLU A 168 -20.55 -24.18 -1.70
#